data_7084a2a9823e03246415b3c420b84ffa
#
_entry.id   7084a2a9823e03246415b3c420b84ffa
#
_cell.length_a   1.000
_cell.length_b   1.000
_cell.length_c   1.000
_cell.angle_alpha   90.00
_cell.angle_beta   90.00
_cell.angle_gamma   90.00
#
_symmetry.space_group_name_H-M   'P 1'
#
loop_
_entity.id
_entity.type
_entity.pdbx_description
1 polymer ?
#
loop_
_entity_poly.entity_id
_entity_poly.type
_entity_poly.pdbx_seq_one_letter_code
_entity_poly.pdbx_strand_id
1 'polypeptide(L)'
;MDIKELKTKSDRVYPEIVINAPNPAEAAVLQSDYAGKGSETTAIMTYIYQNYITRLYNEDVAEVLERIAITEMHHHDILGTTIARLGGNPVIGADNCWWTGANVNYAVNLKEMLLDNIKAEQAAIQNYRHSKCGGIGFN
;
A
#
# COMPACT_ATOMS: atom_id res chain seq x y z
N MET A 1 6.06 -21.97 -15.74
CA MET A 1 6.54 -21.07 -14.68
C MET A 1 5.83 -21.42 -13.40
N ASP A 2 6.58 -21.75 -12.37
CA ASP A 2 5.99 -22.00 -11.05
C ASP A 2 5.49 -20.67 -10.48
N ILE A 3 4.22 -20.64 -10.05
CA ILE A 3 3.62 -19.44 -9.48
C ILE A 3 4.36 -18.97 -8.21
N LYS A 4 5.00 -19.89 -7.48
CA LYS A 4 5.81 -19.60 -6.30
C LYS A 4 7.07 -18.77 -6.63
N GLU A 5 7.53 -18.80 -7.88
CA GLU A 5 8.69 -18.03 -8.35
C GLU A 5 8.31 -16.61 -8.79
N LEU A 6 7.03 -16.25 -8.78
CA LEU A 6 6.58 -14.91 -9.11
C LEU A 6 7.24 -13.88 -8.19
N LYS A 7 7.84 -12.88 -8.83
CA LYS A 7 8.48 -11.77 -8.15
C LYS A 7 7.42 -10.81 -7.61
N THR A 8 7.38 -10.63 -6.30
CA THR A 8 6.40 -9.79 -5.61
C THR A 8 6.96 -8.46 -5.12
N LYS A 9 8.25 -8.20 -5.35
CA LYS A 9 8.92 -6.95 -5.01
C LYS A 9 9.97 -6.60 -6.06
N SER A 10 10.31 -5.31 -6.16
CA SER A 10 11.43 -4.85 -6.96
C SER A 10 12.76 -5.29 -6.34
N ASP A 11 13.79 -5.53 -7.16
CA ASP A 11 15.17 -5.74 -6.68
C ASP A 11 15.86 -4.44 -6.28
N ARG A 12 15.24 -3.30 -6.54
CA ARG A 12 15.79 -2.01 -6.17
C ARG A 12 15.79 -1.86 -4.65
N VAL A 13 16.89 -1.33 -4.12
CA VAL A 13 16.98 -0.94 -2.72
C VAL A 13 15.99 0.21 -2.48
N TYR A 14 15.24 0.16 -1.39
CA TYR A 14 14.38 1.27 -0.99
C TYR A 14 15.22 2.52 -0.75
N PRO A 15 14.75 3.70 -1.17
CA PRO A 15 15.47 4.94 -0.96
C PRO A 15 15.64 5.25 0.53
N GLU A 16 16.78 5.85 0.88
CA GLU A 16 16.95 6.39 2.22
C GLU A 16 16.00 7.58 2.43
N ILE A 17 15.37 7.62 3.61
CA ILE A 17 14.48 8.72 3.99
C ILE A 17 15.35 9.84 4.57
N VAL A 18 15.57 10.89 3.78
CA VAL A 18 16.32 12.07 4.19
C VAL A 18 15.37 13.26 4.35
N ILE A 19 15.16 13.69 5.57
CA ILE A 19 14.32 14.84 5.91
C ILE A 19 15.21 15.90 6.58
N ASN A 20 15.34 17.06 5.94
CA ASN A 20 16.20 18.14 6.42
C ASN A 20 15.50 19.09 7.40
N ALA A 21 14.16 19.19 7.29
CA ALA A 21 13.35 20.04 8.16
C ALA A 21 11.91 19.51 8.23
N PRO A 22 11.18 19.75 9.32
CA PRO A 22 9.76 19.42 9.41
C PRO A 22 8.95 20.12 8.30
N ASN A 23 8.01 19.40 7.72
CA ASN A 23 7.05 19.91 6.73
C ASN A 23 5.67 19.27 6.94
N PRO A 24 4.84 19.81 7.85
CA PRO A 24 3.53 19.24 8.15
C PRO A 24 2.57 19.21 6.95
N ALA A 25 2.71 20.14 6.01
CA ALA A 25 1.88 20.16 4.81
C ALA A 25 2.18 18.95 3.91
N GLU A 26 3.45 18.62 3.75
CA GLU A 26 3.87 17.42 3.01
C GLU A 26 3.44 16.14 3.74
N ALA A 27 3.58 16.10 5.06
CA ALA A 27 3.09 14.98 5.87
C ALA A 27 1.59 14.74 5.66
N ALA A 28 0.78 15.80 5.59
CA ALA A 28 -0.65 15.71 5.34
C ALA A 28 -0.98 15.16 3.95
N VAL A 29 -0.19 15.47 2.92
CA VAL A 29 -0.35 14.89 1.58
C VAL A 29 -0.09 13.38 1.59
N LEU A 30 0.98 12.94 2.27
CA LEU A 30 1.33 11.52 2.37
C LEU A 30 0.34 10.71 3.22
N GLN A 31 -0.39 11.36 4.11
CA GLN A 31 -1.33 10.70 5.01
C GLN A 31 -2.44 9.93 4.25
N SER A 32 -2.91 10.46 3.13
CA SER A 32 -3.92 9.81 2.29
C SER A 32 -3.39 8.53 1.63
N ASP A 33 -2.15 8.55 1.14
CA ASP A 33 -1.49 7.36 0.57
C ASP A 33 -1.18 6.31 1.64
N TYR A 34 -0.88 6.75 2.85
CA TYR A 34 -0.58 5.90 4.00
C TYR A 34 -1.81 5.19 4.56
N ALA A 35 -2.88 5.91 4.84
CA ALA A 35 -4.04 5.39 5.59
C ALA A 35 -5.41 5.89 5.10
N GLY A 36 -5.51 6.41 3.88
CA GLY A 36 -6.78 6.73 3.23
C GLY A 36 -7.53 5.49 2.72
N LYS A 37 -8.63 5.72 2.04
CA LYS A 37 -9.49 4.65 1.53
C LYS A 37 -8.79 3.72 0.55
N GLY A 38 -8.00 4.24 -0.39
CA GLY A 38 -7.23 3.48 -1.38
C GLY A 38 -5.73 3.48 -1.07
N SER A 39 -5.36 3.32 0.20
CA SER A 39 -4.01 3.47 0.73
C SER A 39 -3.23 2.17 0.85
N GLU A 40 -1.96 2.28 1.28
CA GLU A 40 -1.14 1.12 1.65
C GLU A 40 -1.78 0.29 2.78
N THR A 41 -2.45 0.92 3.75
CA THR A 41 -3.20 0.19 4.79
C THR A 41 -4.29 -0.67 4.16
N THR A 42 -5.05 -0.14 3.21
CA THR A 42 -6.08 -0.90 2.48
C THR A 42 -5.47 -2.04 1.67
N ALA A 43 -4.36 -1.80 0.99
CA ALA A 43 -3.65 -2.82 0.22
C ALA A 43 -3.19 -3.99 1.12
N ILE A 44 -2.54 -3.69 2.24
CA ILE A 44 -2.09 -4.69 3.22
C ILE A 44 -3.26 -5.57 3.67
N MET A 45 -4.33 -4.96 4.14
CA MET A 45 -5.47 -5.69 4.70
C MET A 45 -6.23 -6.47 3.63
N THR A 46 -6.30 -5.95 2.41
CA THR A 46 -6.89 -6.64 1.26
C THR A 46 -6.11 -7.92 0.92
N TYR A 47 -4.78 -7.83 0.78
CA TYR A 47 -3.94 -9.00 0.46
C TYR A 47 -3.91 -10.03 1.60
N ILE A 48 -3.95 -9.60 2.86
CA ILE A 48 -4.06 -10.49 4.02
C ILE A 48 -5.40 -11.26 3.97
N TYR A 49 -6.51 -10.57 3.76
CA TYR A 49 -7.82 -11.21 3.61
C TYR A 49 -7.83 -12.21 2.44
N GLN A 50 -7.35 -11.79 1.28
CA GLN A 50 -7.29 -12.64 0.10
C GLN A 50 -6.42 -13.88 0.32
N ASN A 51 -5.29 -13.75 1.04
CA ASN A 51 -4.46 -14.87 1.46
C ASN A 51 -5.28 -15.90 2.24
N TYR A 52 -6.02 -15.46 3.25
CA TYR A 52 -6.80 -16.38 4.09
C TYR A 52 -7.89 -17.13 3.32
N ILE A 53 -8.62 -16.42 2.46
CA ILE A 53 -9.69 -17.06 1.65
C ILE A 53 -9.10 -17.98 0.60
N THR A 54 -8.06 -17.57 -0.09
CA THR A 54 -7.43 -18.36 -1.17
C THR A 54 -6.76 -19.62 -0.63
N ARG A 55 -6.22 -19.58 0.59
CA ARG A 55 -5.59 -20.73 1.25
C ARG A 55 -6.53 -21.92 1.42
N LEU A 56 -7.83 -21.68 1.43
CA LEU A 56 -8.83 -22.76 1.51
C LEU A 56 -8.88 -23.65 0.25
N TYR A 57 -8.38 -23.17 -0.89
CA TYR A 57 -8.48 -23.90 -2.15
C TYR A 57 -7.23 -23.79 -3.05
N ASN A 58 -6.29 -22.91 -2.79
CA ASN A 58 -5.06 -22.77 -3.57
C ASN A 58 -3.93 -22.18 -2.71
N GLU A 59 -3.14 -23.04 -2.10
CA GLU A 59 -2.02 -22.68 -1.22
C GLU A 59 -0.96 -21.85 -1.94
N ASP A 60 -0.63 -22.19 -3.18
CA ASP A 60 0.44 -21.52 -3.94
C ASP A 60 0.09 -20.06 -4.24
N VAL A 61 -1.15 -19.81 -4.61
CA VAL A 61 -1.65 -18.42 -4.80
C VAL A 61 -1.69 -17.68 -3.47
N ALA A 62 -2.12 -18.35 -2.40
CA ALA A 62 -2.15 -17.74 -1.07
C ALA A 62 -0.77 -17.28 -0.61
N GLU A 63 0.28 -18.07 -0.82
CA GLU A 63 1.67 -17.67 -0.52
C GLU A 63 2.12 -16.44 -1.32
N VAL A 64 1.71 -16.33 -2.59
CA VAL A 64 2.02 -15.15 -3.40
C VAL A 64 1.33 -13.91 -2.85
N LEU A 65 0.05 -14.01 -2.49
CA LEU A 65 -0.71 -12.89 -1.89
C LEU A 65 -0.12 -12.46 -0.55
N GLU A 66 0.34 -13.38 0.27
CA GLU A 66 1.05 -13.08 1.53
C GLU A 66 2.35 -12.31 1.29
N ARG A 67 3.15 -12.72 0.32
CA ARG A 67 4.39 -12.00 -0.05
C ARG A 67 4.12 -10.61 -0.58
N ILE A 68 3.02 -10.41 -1.30
CA ILE A 68 2.59 -9.06 -1.74
C ILE A 68 2.21 -8.22 -0.51
N ALA A 69 1.43 -8.77 0.43
CA ALA A 69 1.08 -8.06 1.66
C ALA A 69 2.32 -7.60 2.44
N ILE A 70 3.35 -8.45 2.53
CA ILE A 70 4.62 -8.11 3.18
C ILE A 70 5.33 -6.96 2.43
N THR A 71 5.31 -6.96 1.11
CA THR A 71 5.86 -5.85 0.30
C THR A 71 5.12 -4.55 0.58
N GLU A 72 3.79 -4.58 0.66
CA GLU A 72 2.99 -3.39 1.01
C GLU A 72 3.24 -2.92 2.46
N MET A 73 3.57 -3.81 3.38
CA MET A 73 4.00 -3.43 4.74
C MET A 73 5.31 -2.62 4.72
N HIS A 74 6.25 -2.94 3.83
CA HIS A 74 7.46 -2.14 3.64
C HIS A 74 7.16 -0.75 3.09
N HIS A 75 6.24 -0.63 2.13
CA HIS A 75 5.79 0.67 1.61
C HIS A 75 5.12 1.50 2.71
N HIS A 76 4.26 0.88 3.48
CA HIS A 76 3.58 1.49 4.62
C HIS A 76 4.58 2.00 5.68
N ASP A 77 5.61 1.22 6.00
CA ASP A 77 6.67 1.61 6.92
C ASP A 77 7.42 2.85 6.42
N ILE A 78 7.75 2.91 5.14
CA ILE A 78 8.40 4.07 4.53
C ILE A 78 7.52 5.33 4.66
N LEU A 79 6.24 5.22 4.33
CA LEU A 79 5.30 6.34 4.42
C LEU A 79 5.09 6.80 5.87
N GLY A 80 4.83 5.87 6.78
CA GLY A 80 4.63 6.17 8.20
C GLY A 80 5.86 6.83 8.84
N THR A 81 7.05 6.31 8.55
CA THR A 81 8.32 6.88 9.01
C THR A 81 8.54 8.27 8.43
N THR A 82 8.25 8.47 7.15
CA THR A 82 8.39 9.78 6.49
C THR A 82 7.44 10.81 7.10
N ILE A 83 6.17 10.46 7.29
CA ILE A 83 5.17 11.32 7.94
C ILE A 83 5.65 11.75 9.33
N ALA A 84 6.11 10.81 10.15
CA ALA A 84 6.59 11.10 11.50
C ALA A 84 7.81 12.03 11.49
N ARG A 85 8.79 11.80 10.61
CA ARG A 85 9.99 12.65 10.46
C ARG A 85 9.67 14.05 9.92
N LEU A 86 8.61 14.18 9.13
CA LEU A 86 8.11 15.47 8.66
C LEU A 86 7.35 16.25 9.75
N GLY A 87 7.13 15.66 10.93
CA GLY A 87 6.41 16.28 12.04
C GLY A 87 4.89 16.03 12.01
N GLY A 88 4.43 15.11 11.15
CA GLY A 88 3.05 14.61 11.16
C GLY A 88 2.86 13.51 12.21
N ASN A 89 1.61 13.09 12.38
CA ASN A 89 1.25 11.97 13.24
C ASN A 89 0.69 10.82 12.37
N PRO A 90 1.41 9.70 12.18
CA PRO A 90 1.00 8.62 11.30
C PRO A 90 -0.11 7.75 11.92
N VAL A 91 -1.20 8.35 12.32
CA VAL A 91 -2.41 7.63 12.75
C VAL A 91 -3.00 6.86 11.57
N ILE A 92 -3.71 5.77 11.85
CA ILE A 92 -4.32 4.96 10.81
C ILE A 92 -5.67 5.57 10.42
N GLY A 93 -5.57 6.63 9.63
CA GLY A 93 -6.69 7.43 9.13
C GLY A 93 -6.20 8.57 8.26
N ALA A 94 -7.09 9.15 7.46
CA ALA A 94 -6.85 10.30 6.60
C ALA A 94 -8.17 11.02 6.32
N ASP A 95 -8.09 12.28 5.87
CA ASP A 95 -9.26 13.07 5.47
C ASP A 95 -10.34 13.15 6.57
N ASN A 96 -9.91 13.33 7.82
CA ASN A 96 -10.76 13.37 9.03
C ASN A 96 -11.54 12.08 9.30
N CYS A 97 -11.12 10.94 8.76
CA CYS A 97 -11.74 9.64 8.98
C CYS A 97 -10.72 8.63 9.48
N TRP A 98 -11.07 7.84 10.47
CA TRP A 98 -10.31 6.65 10.84
C TRP A 98 -10.39 5.63 9.70
N TRP A 99 -9.29 4.93 9.46
CA TRP A 99 -9.32 3.80 8.55
C TRP A 99 -10.28 2.72 9.08
N THR A 100 -11.03 2.09 8.18
CA THR A 100 -12.00 1.05 8.53
C THR A 100 -11.87 -0.16 7.62
N GLY A 101 -12.15 -1.35 8.15
CA GLY A 101 -12.23 -2.59 7.37
C GLY A 101 -13.26 -2.54 6.24
N ALA A 102 -14.20 -1.60 6.26
CA ALA A 102 -15.12 -1.35 5.14
C ALA A 102 -14.43 -0.88 3.86
N ASN A 103 -13.17 -0.43 3.94
CA ASN A 103 -12.37 -0.05 2.77
C ASN A 103 -11.85 -1.26 1.98
N VAL A 104 -11.84 -2.44 2.59
CA VAL A 104 -11.38 -3.68 1.95
C VAL A 104 -12.45 -4.21 0.99
N ASN A 105 -12.03 -4.68 -0.18
CA ASN A 105 -12.89 -5.43 -1.06
C ASN A 105 -12.87 -6.92 -0.65
N TYR A 106 -14.00 -7.43 -0.19
CA TYR A 106 -14.15 -8.79 0.33
C TYR A 106 -14.59 -9.80 -0.74
N ALA A 107 -14.11 -9.69 -1.97
CA ALA A 107 -14.32 -10.70 -2.99
C ALA A 107 -13.83 -12.09 -2.52
N VAL A 108 -14.57 -13.13 -2.84
CA VAL A 108 -14.22 -14.52 -2.46
C VAL A 108 -13.76 -15.36 -3.64
N ASN A 109 -13.90 -14.86 -4.84
CA ASN A 109 -13.56 -15.49 -6.11
C ASN A 109 -12.23 -14.94 -6.61
N LEU A 110 -11.29 -15.81 -6.94
CA LEU A 110 -9.94 -15.45 -7.35
C LEU A 110 -9.91 -14.50 -8.56
N LYS A 111 -10.78 -14.73 -9.54
CA LYS A 111 -10.85 -13.86 -10.74
C LYS A 111 -11.24 -12.44 -10.36
N GLU A 112 -12.23 -12.27 -9.50
CA GLU A 112 -12.66 -10.95 -9.00
C GLU A 112 -11.56 -10.29 -8.17
N MET A 113 -10.93 -11.03 -7.26
CA MET A 113 -9.79 -10.56 -6.47
C MET A 113 -8.70 -9.97 -7.37
N LEU A 114 -8.27 -10.72 -8.39
CA LEU A 114 -7.20 -10.31 -9.28
C LEU A 114 -7.57 -9.09 -10.12
N LEU A 115 -8.81 -9.02 -10.63
CA LEU A 115 -9.29 -7.87 -11.38
C LEU A 115 -9.36 -6.62 -10.51
N ASP A 116 -9.80 -6.74 -9.27
CA ASP A 116 -9.88 -5.63 -8.33
C ASP A 116 -8.48 -5.15 -7.90
N ASN A 117 -7.55 -6.10 -7.70
CA ASN A 117 -6.16 -5.78 -7.41
C ASN A 117 -5.50 -5.00 -8.54
N ILE A 118 -5.72 -5.40 -9.81
CA ILE A 118 -5.19 -4.68 -10.98
C ILE A 118 -5.74 -3.25 -11.03
N LYS A 119 -7.03 -3.05 -10.79
CA LYS A 119 -7.63 -1.71 -10.74
C LYS A 119 -7.06 -0.86 -9.62
N ALA A 120 -6.87 -1.44 -8.42
CA ALA A 120 -6.30 -0.74 -7.29
C ALA A 120 -4.85 -0.32 -7.55
N GLU A 121 -4.02 -1.18 -8.13
CA GLU A 121 -2.64 -0.87 -8.51
C GLU A 121 -2.57 0.24 -9.57
N GLN A 122 -3.44 0.19 -10.56
CA GLN A 122 -3.51 1.23 -11.59
C GLN A 122 -3.90 2.59 -10.99
N ALA A 123 -4.84 2.62 -10.06
CA ALA A 123 -5.25 3.83 -9.35
C ALA A 123 -4.09 4.38 -8.49
N ALA A 124 -3.38 3.52 -7.79
CA ALA A 124 -2.21 3.90 -6.98
C ALA A 124 -1.11 4.54 -7.83
N ILE A 125 -0.77 3.95 -8.99
CA ILE A 125 0.21 4.51 -9.93
C ILE A 125 -0.21 5.91 -10.39
N GLN A 126 -1.47 6.14 -10.70
CA GLN A 126 -1.98 7.45 -11.09
C GLN A 126 -1.88 8.47 -9.96
N ASN A 127 -2.23 8.08 -8.74
CA ASN A 127 -2.13 8.95 -7.56
C ASN A 127 -0.68 9.39 -7.31
N TYR A 128 0.27 8.47 -7.34
CA TYR A 128 1.70 8.79 -7.20
C TYR A 128 2.22 9.72 -8.31
N ARG A 129 1.73 9.58 -9.55
CA ARG A 129 2.09 10.49 -10.64
C ARG A 129 1.56 11.90 -10.43
N HIS A 130 0.34 12.06 -9.90
CA HIS A 130 -0.25 13.36 -9.59
C HIS A 130 0.48 14.05 -8.42
N SER A 131 0.87 13.32 -7.41
CA SER A 131 1.67 13.84 -6.29
C SER A 131 3.02 14.39 -6.75
N LYS A 132 3.65 13.77 -7.76
CA LYS A 132 4.89 14.30 -8.39
C LYS A 132 4.68 15.61 -9.13
N CYS A 133 3.51 15.83 -9.75
CA CYS A 133 3.20 17.08 -10.44
C CYS A 133 2.97 18.25 -9.49
N GLY A 134 2.72 17.98 -8.20
CA GLY A 134 2.51 19.00 -7.15
C GLY A 134 3.78 19.52 -6.47
N GLY A 135 4.98 19.23 -6.99
CA GLY A 135 6.22 19.89 -6.56
C GLY A 135 7.05 19.17 -5.50
N ILE A 136 6.77 17.91 -5.20
CA ILE A 136 7.64 17.11 -4.32
C ILE A 136 8.51 16.21 -5.23
N GLY A 137 9.71 16.68 -5.50
CA GLY A 137 10.72 15.91 -6.19
C GLY A 137 11.33 14.88 -5.24
N PHE A 138 10.95 13.62 -5.35
CA PHE A 138 11.83 12.55 -4.93
C PHE A 138 12.90 12.40 -6.02
N ASN A 139 14.07 12.91 -5.75
CA ASN A 139 15.24 12.62 -6.56
C ASN A 139 15.77 11.22 -6.25
#